data_29ad225174a117ad7e44ab7b5aecf639
#
_entry.id   29ad225174a117ad7e44ab7b5aecf639
#
_cell.length_a   1.000
_cell.length_b   1.000
_cell.length_c   1.000
_cell.angle_alpha   90.00
_cell.angle_beta   90.00
_cell.angle_gamma   90.00
#
_symmetry.space_group_name_H-M   'P 1'
#
loop_
_entity.id
_entity.type
_entity.pdbx_description
1 polymer ?
#
loop_
_entity_poly.entity_id
_entity_poly.type
_entity_poly.pdbx_seq_one_letter_code
_entity_poly.pdbx_strand_id
1 'polypeptide(L)'
;MKRTILFLASVMALSCAWGQNLSKNEAKSLEAFMNQPAAKGGNNGQALGYAGGGISNLPGITVSNGHVTEIKWNNKDLAGTLDLSGFPALQKVDISGNKISSLSVSGTPALIELNASKNRIASVAFEGCEQLQVLRLNRNRLAEIDLAGVP
;
A
#
# COMPACT_ATOMS: atom_id res chain seq x y z
N MET A 1 -2.92 26.92 34.18
CA MET A 1 -2.83 26.68 33.85
C MET A 1 -2.26 26.34 33.34
N LYS A 2 -2.18 26.15 32.93
CA LYS A 2 -1.70 25.86 32.28
C LYS A 2 -1.34 24.95 31.79
N ARG A 3 -1.41 24.55 31.88
CA ARG A 3 -1.22 23.64 31.38
C ARG A 3 -1.39 23.12 30.55
N THR A 4 -1.70 23.25 30.40
CA THR A 4 -1.96 22.90 29.64
C THR A 4 -1.51 22.71 28.77
N ILE A 5 -1.31 22.94 28.61
CA ILE A 5 -0.81 22.91 27.71
C ILE A 5 -0.10 22.08 27.31
N LEU A 6 0.18 21.85 27.65
CA LEU A 6 0.76 21.20 27.28
C LEU A 6 0.61 20.38 26.73
N PHE A 7 -0.08 20.27 26.67
CA PHE A 7 -0.35 19.62 26.26
C PHE A 7 -0.23 19.34 25.38
N LEU A 8 -0.10 19.66 25.05
CA LEU A 8 -0.06 19.61 24.28
C LEU A 8 0.45 19.03 23.75
N ALA A 9 0.56 19.01 24.07
CA ALA A 9 0.98 18.56 23.58
C ALA A 9 1.24 17.79 23.21
N SER A 10 1.11 17.61 23.62
CA SER A 10 1.16 16.96 23.40
C SER A 10 1.15 16.60 22.79
N VAL A 11 0.98 16.68 22.48
CA VAL A 11 0.87 16.49 21.91
C VAL A 11 1.25 16.08 21.35
N MET A 12 1.45 16.10 21.29
CA MET A 12 1.78 15.83 20.69
C MET A 12 2.21 14.98 20.49
N ALA A 13 2.27 14.76 21.26
CA ALA A 13 2.59 13.89 21.02
C ALA A 13 2.41 13.47 20.30
N LEU A 14 2.18 13.74 20.42
CA LEU A 14 1.93 13.71 19.58
C LEU A 14 2.69 13.70 18.71
N SER A 15 3.44 13.96 18.89
CA SER A 15 4.43 13.95 17.87
C SER A 15 4.50 12.64 17.12
N CYS A 16 4.50 11.57 17.77
CA CYS A 16 4.34 10.28 17.13
C CYS A 16 3.08 10.29 16.29
N ALA A 17 2.06 10.99 16.73
CA ALA A 17 0.87 11.20 15.94
C ALA A 17 1.19 11.91 14.62
N TRP A 18 2.23 12.71 14.58
CA TRP A 18 2.62 13.40 13.35
C TRP A 18 3.20 12.45 12.33
N GLY A 19 4.08 11.56 12.76
CA GLY A 19 4.62 10.53 11.90
C GLY A 19 3.57 9.54 11.44
N GLN A 20 2.41 9.55 12.09
CA GLN A 20 1.29 8.68 11.75
C GLN A 20 0.29 9.35 10.80
N ASN A 21 0.43 10.64 10.52
CA ASN A 21 -0.47 11.34 9.62
C ASN A 21 -0.13 11.01 8.17
N LEU A 22 -0.75 9.96 7.69
CA LEU A 22 -0.57 9.53 6.31
C LEU A 22 -1.18 10.53 5.34
N SER A 23 -0.55 10.70 4.19
CA SER A 23 -1.07 11.48 3.07
C SER A 23 -2.53 11.11 2.78
N LYS A 24 -3.39 12.12 2.58
CA LYS A 24 -4.81 11.89 2.34
C LYS A 24 -5.08 11.01 1.11
N ASN A 25 -4.27 11.15 0.07
CA ASN A 25 -4.43 10.35 -1.14
C ASN A 25 -4.08 8.89 -0.88
N GLU A 26 -2.97 8.64 -0.20
CA GLU A 26 -2.56 7.29 0.14
C GLU A 26 -3.55 6.63 1.10
N ALA A 27 -4.02 7.37 2.11
CA ALA A 27 -5.02 6.88 3.04
C ALA A 27 -6.29 6.47 2.31
N LYS A 28 -6.77 7.31 1.37
CA LYS A 28 -7.97 7.03 0.60
C LYS A 28 -7.83 5.79 -0.27
N SER A 29 -6.69 5.61 -0.92
CA SER A 29 -6.43 4.43 -1.74
C SER A 29 -6.40 3.15 -0.90
N LEU A 30 -5.75 3.19 0.26
CA LEU A 30 -5.69 2.06 1.17
C LEU A 30 -7.07 1.73 1.76
N GLU A 31 -7.84 2.74 2.16
CA GLU A 31 -9.21 2.53 2.65
C GLU A 31 -10.10 1.89 1.59
N ALA A 32 -10.00 2.37 0.35
CA ALA A 32 -10.77 1.80 -0.75
C ALA A 32 -10.42 0.33 -0.97
N PHE A 33 -9.16 -0.04 -0.85
CA PHE A 33 -8.73 -1.42 -0.97
C PHE A 33 -9.21 -2.28 0.21
N MET A 34 -9.09 -1.76 1.43
CA MET A 34 -9.51 -2.50 2.63
C MET A 34 -11.00 -2.83 2.64
N ASN A 35 -11.82 -1.98 2.05
CA ASN A 35 -13.26 -2.18 2.02
C ASN A 35 -13.72 -3.19 0.95
N GLN A 36 -12.85 -3.63 0.06
CA GLN A 36 -13.17 -4.62 -0.96
C GLN A 36 -13.27 -6.03 -0.33
N PRO A 37 -14.11 -6.89 -0.89
CA PRO A 37 -14.22 -8.27 -0.42
C PRO A 37 -12.91 -9.03 -0.49
N ALA A 38 -12.57 -9.74 0.56
CA ALA A 38 -11.40 -10.60 0.58
C ALA A 38 -11.72 -11.97 -0.02
N ALA A 39 -10.70 -12.76 -0.32
CA ALA A 39 -10.84 -14.04 -1.03
C ALA A 39 -11.59 -15.11 -0.22
N LYS A 40 -11.54 -15.04 1.09
CA LYS A 40 -12.16 -16.04 1.98
C LYS A 40 -13.32 -15.48 2.81
N GLY A 41 -13.88 -14.37 2.40
CA GLY A 41 -14.99 -13.71 3.10
C GLY A 41 -14.51 -12.53 3.92
N GLY A 42 -15.48 -11.69 4.31
CA GLY A 42 -15.15 -10.41 4.93
C GLY A 42 -14.56 -9.46 3.92
N ASN A 43 -13.78 -8.52 4.40
CA ASN A 43 -13.09 -7.56 3.54
C ASN A 43 -11.56 -7.64 3.72
N ASN A 44 -10.82 -6.96 2.85
CA ASN A 44 -9.36 -6.98 2.89
C ASN A 44 -8.79 -6.43 4.20
N GLY A 45 -9.44 -5.44 4.81
CA GLY A 45 -9.03 -4.92 6.11
C GLY A 45 -9.07 -5.99 7.20
N GLN A 46 -10.14 -6.80 7.21
CA GLN A 46 -10.26 -7.91 8.14
C GLN A 46 -9.22 -9.00 7.86
N ALA A 47 -8.99 -9.30 6.59
CA ALA A 47 -7.97 -10.27 6.17
C ALA A 47 -6.55 -9.84 6.59
N LEU A 48 -6.31 -8.53 6.63
CA LEU A 48 -5.04 -7.96 7.11
C LEU A 48 -4.95 -7.90 8.64
N GLY A 49 -6.06 -8.12 9.35
CA GLY A 49 -6.09 -7.99 10.80
C GLY A 49 -6.19 -6.55 11.28
N TYR A 50 -6.74 -5.66 10.45
CA TYR A 50 -6.88 -4.27 10.80
C TYR A 50 -7.97 -4.09 11.87
N ALA A 51 -7.58 -3.55 13.01
CA ALA A 51 -8.46 -3.38 14.17
C ALA A 51 -8.94 -1.92 14.35
N GLY A 52 -8.65 -1.05 13.39
CA GLY A 52 -9.01 0.36 13.47
C GLY A 52 -7.88 1.21 14.05
N GLY A 53 -8.22 2.43 14.47
CA GLY A 53 -7.24 3.34 15.06
C GLY A 53 -6.49 4.21 14.06
N GLY A 54 -6.98 4.30 12.84
CA GLY A 54 -6.38 5.09 11.76
C GLY A 54 -5.61 4.25 10.77
N ILE A 55 -5.63 4.70 9.52
CA ILE A 55 -5.07 3.95 8.39
C ILE A 55 -3.55 3.73 8.51
N SER A 56 -2.84 4.62 9.19
CA SER A 56 -1.41 4.48 9.44
C SER A 56 -1.07 3.27 10.34
N ASN A 57 -2.07 2.73 11.04
CA ASN A 57 -1.92 1.53 11.86
C ASN A 57 -2.27 0.24 11.11
N LEU A 58 -2.46 0.33 9.80
CA LEU A 58 -2.77 -0.84 8.98
C LEU A 58 -1.60 -1.82 9.02
N PRO A 59 -1.85 -3.08 9.40
CA PRO A 59 -0.76 -4.06 9.47
C PRO A 59 -0.05 -4.24 8.13
N GLY A 60 1.25 -4.38 8.18
CA GLY A 60 2.07 -4.66 7.01
C GLY A 60 2.49 -3.44 6.21
N ILE A 61 2.16 -2.22 6.63
CA ILE A 61 2.71 -1.03 5.99
C ILE A 61 3.78 -0.39 6.87
N THR A 62 4.73 0.28 6.24
CA THR A 62 5.71 1.13 6.90
C THR A 62 5.48 2.56 6.43
N VAL A 63 5.35 3.47 7.37
CA VAL A 63 5.10 4.90 7.10
C VAL A 63 6.28 5.72 7.58
N SER A 64 6.73 6.64 6.74
CA SER A 64 7.80 7.57 7.08
C SER A 64 7.46 8.96 6.52
N ASN A 65 7.55 9.97 7.36
CA ASN A 65 7.24 11.36 6.99
C ASN A 65 5.86 11.51 6.32
N GLY A 66 4.87 10.77 6.81
CA GLY A 66 3.50 10.85 6.28
C GLY A 66 3.27 10.12 4.96
N HIS A 67 4.20 9.29 4.52
CA HIS A 67 4.08 8.50 3.29
C HIS A 67 4.39 7.03 3.52
N VAL A 68 3.69 6.16 2.82
CA VAL A 68 3.97 4.73 2.85
C VAL A 68 5.27 4.46 2.08
N THR A 69 6.21 3.77 2.72
CA THR A 69 7.48 3.39 2.10
C THR A 69 7.56 1.92 1.77
N GLU A 70 6.80 1.08 2.48
CA GLU A 70 6.85 -0.35 2.27
C GLU A 70 5.49 -0.99 2.57
N ILE A 71 5.12 -2.00 1.77
CA ILE A 71 3.91 -2.81 1.95
C ILE A 71 4.31 -4.28 1.95
N LYS A 72 3.93 -5.01 3.01
CA LYS A 72 4.16 -6.45 3.15
C LYS A 72 2.85 -7.16 3.46
N TRP A 73 2.16 -7.58 2.42
CA TRP A 73 0.86 -8.23 2.50
C TRP A 73 0.84 -9.60 1.81
N ASN A 74 1.95 -10.30 1.85
CA ASN A 74 2.04 -11.61 1.21
C ASN A 74 1.19 -12.66 1.94
N ASN A 75 0.50 -13.50 1.18
CA ASN A 75 -0.31 -14.62 1.67
C ASN A 75 -1.38 -14.19 2.70
N LYS A 76 -2.18 -13.18 2.36
CA LYS A 76 -3.21 -12.61 3.25
C LYS A 76 -4.64 -12.82 2.75
N ASP A 77 -4.84 -13.62 1.71
CA ASP A 77 -6.17 -13.85 1.11
C ASP A 77 -6.84 -12.57 0.60
N LEU A 78 -6.03 -11.61 0.18
CA LEU A 78 -6.51 -10.34 -0.37
C LEU A 78 -7.04 -10.53 -1.78
N ALA A 79 -8.03 -9.71 -2.16
CA ALA A 79 -8.63 -9.78 -3.49
C ALA A 79 -9.04 -8.38 -3.98
N GLY A 80 -9.40 -8.29 -5.25
CA GLY A 80 -9.90 -7.05 -5.83
C GLY A 80 -8.81 -6.23 -6.50
N THR A 81 -9.01 -4.92 -6.53
CA THR A 81 -8.13 -3.96 -7.20
C THR A 81 -7.30 -3.19 -6.19
N LEU A 82 -6.00 -3.26 -6.33
CA LEU A 82 -5.06 -2.47 -5.51
C LEU A 82 -4.51 -1.31 -6.33
N ASP A 83 -4.82 -0.10 -5.92
CA ASP A 83 -4.32 1.12 -6.56
C ASP A 83 -3.31 1.81 -5.65
N LEU A 84 -2.05 1.72 -6.02
CA LEU A 84 -0.93 2.37 -5.35
C LEU A 84 -0.38 3.53 -6.18
N SER A 85 -1.15 4.00 -7.16
CA SER A 85 -0.72 5.12 -7.99
C SER A 85 -0.55 6.39 -7.17
N GLY A 86 0.52 7.12 -7.48
CA GLY A 86 0.79 8.37 -6.79
C GLY A 86 1.32 8.25 -5.36
N PHE A 87 1.90 7.10 -4.99
CA PHE A 87 2.60 6.94 -3.70
C PHE A 87 4.06 7.38 -3.87
N PRO A 88 4.40 8.62 -3.50
CA PRO A 88 5.69 9.21 -3.89
C PRO A 88 6.91 8.61 -3.20
N ALA A 89 6.74 8.02 -2.02
CA ALA A 89 7.86 7.49 -1.24
C ALA A 89 7.86 5.95 -1.19
N LEU A 90 6.97 5.29 -1.91
CA LEU A 90 6.85 3.84 -1.89
C LEU A 90 8.06 3.19 -2.56
N GLN A 91 8.77 2.34 -1.83
CA GLN A 91 10.01 1.71 -2.27
C GLN A 91 9.88 0.22 -2.48
N LYS A 92 9.12 -0.47 -1.62
CA LYS A 92 8.98 -1.92 -1.70
C LYS A 92 7.55 -2.37 -1.51
N VAL A 93 7.11 -3.29 -2.36
CA VAL A 93 5.78 -3.88 -2.29
C VAL A 93 5.90 -5.40 -2.44
N ASP A 94 5.40 -6.14 -1.45
CA ASP A 94 5.21 -7.59 -1.56
C ASP A 94 3.74 -7.91 -1.27
N ILE A 95 3.02 -8.21 -2.32
CA ILE A 95 1.61 -8.64 -2.29
C ILE A 95 1.46 -10.04 -2.85
N SER A 96 2.51 -10.82 -2.83
CA SER A 96 2.52 -12.16 -3.42
C SER A 96 1.58 -13.13 -2.70
N GLY A 97 1.10 -14.13 -3.42
CA GLY A 97 0.28 -15.19 -2.82
C GLY A 97 -1.13 -14.74 -2.42
N ASN A 98 -1.70 -13.81 -3.13
CA ASN A 98 -3.07 -13.32 -2.89
C ASN A 98 -3.99 -13.65 -4.08
N LYS A 99 -5.12 -12.98 -4.18
CA LYS A 99 -6.10 -13.14 -5.27
C LYS A 99 -6.41 -11.78 -5.93
N ILE A 100 -5.44 -10.87 -5.90
CA ILE A 100 -5.60 -9.53 -6.47
C ILE A 100 -5.76 -9.67 -7.99
N SER A 101 -6.73 -8.95 -8.55
CA SER A 101 -7.08 -9.05 -9.97
C SER A 101 -6.55 -7.89 -10.81
N SER A 102 -6.28 -6.76 -10.20
CA SER A 102 -5.75 -5.58 -10.88
C SER A 102 -4.82 -4.81 -9.95
N LEU A 103 -3.74 -4.28 -10.50
CA LEU A 103 -2.74 -3.53 -9.76
C LEU A 103 -2.31 -2.30 -10.55
N SER A 104 -2.26 -1.16 -9.90
CA SER A 104 -1.63 0.04 -10.46
C SER A 104 -0.54 0.52 -9.52
N VAL A 105 0.64 0.77 -10.07
CA VAL A 105 1.77 1.38 -9.38
C VAL A 105 2.28 2.61 -10.13
N SER A 106 1.47 3.14 -11.04
CA SER A 106 1.83 4.32 -11.81
C SER A 106 2.13 5.52 -10.92
N GLY A 107 3.15 6.28 -11.27
CA GLY A 107 3.52 7.45 -10.49
C GLY A 107 4.13 7.12 -9.13
N THR A 108 4.88 6.01 -9.05
CA THR A 108 5.66 5.65 -7.87
C THR A 108 7.15 5.76 -8.19
N PRO A 109 7.70 7.00 -8.24
CA PRO A 109 9.06 7.21 -8.72
C PRO A 109 10.14 6.60 -7.83
N ALA A 110 9.83 6.30 -6.58
CA ALA A 110 10.79 5.71 -5.63
C ALA A 110 10.70 4.18 -5.57
N LEU A 111 9.79 3.55 -6.31
CA LEU A 111 9.57 2.11 -6.24
C LEU A 111 10.77 1.34 -6.80
N ILE A 112 11.38 0.50 -5.97
CA ILE A 112 12.58 -0.28 -6.30
C ILE A 112 12.23 -1.75 -6.50
N GLU A 113 11.34 -2.29 -5.66
CA GLU A 113 11.01 -3.70 -5.70
C GLU A 113 9.50 -3.92 -5.64
N LEU A 114 8.99 -4.70 -6.59
CA LEU A 114 7.60 -5.12 -6.63
C LEU A 114 7.52 -6.64 -6.79
N ASN A 115 6.96 -7.31 -5.80
CA ASN A 115 6.62 -8.72 -5.87
C ASN A 115 5.10 -8.89 -5.80
N ALA A 116 4.50 -9.12 -6.95
CA ALA A 116 3.07 -9.40 -7.09
C ALA A 116 2.82 -10.80 -7.66
N SER A 117 3.77 -11.71 -7.47
CA SER A 117 3.66 -13.08 -7.98
C SER A 117 2.53 -13.86 -7.30
N LYS A 118 2.03 -14.88 -7.97
CA LYS A 118 0.98 -15.76 -7.42
C LYS A 118 -0.28 -14.98 -7.07
N ASN A 119 -0.78 -14.21 -8.00
CA ASN A 119 -2.05 -13.48 -7.91
C ASN A 119 -2.94 -13.83 -9.09
N ARG A 120 -3.95 -13.01 -9.37
CA ARG A 120 -4.85 -13.17 -10.52
C ARG A 120 -4.82 -11.92 -11.40
N ILE A 121 -3.69 -11.21 -11.38
CA ILE A 121 -3.56 -9.91 -12.03
C ILE A 121 -3.61 -10.11 -13.55
N ALA A 122 -4.53 -9.41 -14.19
CA ALA A 122 -4.70 -9.42 -15.64
C ALA A 122 -4.07 -8.20 -16.29
N SER A 123 -3.87 -7.12 -15.53
CA SER A 123 -3.26 -5.89 -16.03
C SER A 123 -2.49 -5.19 -14.90
N VAL A 124 -1.37 -4.58 -15.26
CA VAL A 124 -0.55 -3.76 -14.37
C VAL A 124 -0.13 -2.51 -15.12
N ALA A 125 -0.14 -1.37 -14.43
CA ALA A 125 0.34 -0.11 -14.98
C ALA A 125 1.61 0.30 -14.23
N PHE A 126 2.66 0.64 -14.98
CA PHE A 126 4.00 0.98 -14.46
C PHE A 126 4.47 2.39 -14.82
N GLU A 127 3.65 3.19 -15.43
CA GLU A 127 4.05 4.52 -15.87
C GLU A 127 4.64 5.34 -14.72
N GLY A 128 5.87 5.84 -14.91
CA GLY A 128 6.54 6.63 -13.88
C GLY A 128 7.24 5.81 -12.78
N CYS A 129 7.56 4.54 -13.04
CA CYS A 129 8.31 3.68 -12.12
C CYS A 129 9.80 3.65 -12.49
N GLU A 130 10.44 4.80 -12.46
CA GLU A 130 11.76 4.97 -13.04
C GLU A 130 12.91 4.36 -12.23
N GLN A 131 12.65 3.97 -10.99
CA GLN A 131 13.65 3.35 -10.10
C GLN A 131 13.47 1.83 -9.95
N LEU A 132 12.51 1.24 -10.66
CA LEU A 132 12.18 -0.16 -10.48
C LEU A 132 13.33 -1.08 -10.92
N GLN A 133 13.82 -1.91 -10.01
CA GLN A 133 14.95 -2.81 -10.24
C GLN A 133 14.54 -4.28 -10.18
N VAL A 134 13.54 -4.60 -9.35
CA VAL A 134 13.09 -5.97 -9.15
C VAL A 134 11.58 -6.05 -9.38
N LEU A 135 11.19 -6.86 -10.36
CA LEU A 135 9.79 -7.06 -10.72
C LEU A 135 9.48 -8.56 -10.77
N ARG A 136 8.54 -9.01 -9.95
CA ARG A 136 8.08 -10.40 -9.94
C ARG A 136 6.58 -10.45 -10.17
N LEU A 137 6.18 -10.94 -11.33
CA LEU A 137 4.78 -11.07 -11.76
C LEU A 137 4.41 -12.50 -12.16
N ASN A 138 5.29 -13.46 -11.91
CA ASN A 138 5.04 -14.83 -12.29
C ASN A 138 3.80 -15.41 -11.61
N ARG A 139 3.13 -16.33 -12.32
CA ARG A 139 1.91 -16.98 -11.83
C ARG A 139 0.77 -15.96 -11.62
N ASN A 140 0.54 -15.16 -12.65
CA ASN A 140 -0.59 -14.25 -12.78
C ASN A 140 -1.38 -14.59 -14.04
N ARG A 141 -2.29 -13.72 -14.47
CA ARG A 141 -3.15 -13.89 -15.63
C ARG A 141 -2.89 -12.84 -16.70
N LEU A 142 -1.67 -12.31 -16.74
CA LEU A 142 -1.29 -11.29 -17.71
C LEU A 142 -1.28 -11.88 -19.12
N ALA A 143 -2.01 -11.24 -20.03
CA ALA A 143 -1.99 -11.59 -21.46
C ALA A 143 -0.81 -10.87 -22.12
N GLU A 144 -0.56 -9.65 -21.69
CA GLU A 144 0.57 -8.85 -22.16
C GLU A 144 0.98 -7.90 -21.03
N ILE A 145 2.14 -7.30 -21.18
CA ILE A 145 2.65 -6.36 -20.21
C ILE A 145 3.34 -5.22 -20.94
N ASP A 146 2.95 -4.00 -20.59
CA ASP A 146 3.62 -2.80 -21.08
C ASP A 146 4.65 -2.37 -20.04
N LEU A 147 5.90 -2.40 -20.43
CA LEU A 147 7.03 -1.99 -19.57
C LEU A 147 7.52 -0.58 -19.92
N ALA A 148 6.74 0.19 -20.65
CA ALA A 148 7.06 1.59 -20.86
C ALA A 148 7.07 2.30 -19.50
N GLY A 149 8.11 3.08 -19.24
CA GLY A 149 8.29 3.75 -17.94
C GLY A 149 9.00 2.95 -16.87
N VAL A 150 9.49 1.74 -17.20
CA VAL A 150 10.43 0.99 -16.36
C VAL A 150 11.82 1.07 -16.99
N PRO A 151 12.87 1.08 -16.17
CA PRO A 151 14.24 1.17 -16.71
C PRO A 151 14.67 -0.07 -17.47
#